data_3ce7bb47364ad0451ea62f89e9de8300
#
_entry.id   3ce7bb47364ad0451ea62f89e9de8300
#
_cell.length_a   1.000
_cell.length_b   1.000
_cell.length_c   1.000
_cell.angle_alpha   90.00
_cell.angle_beta   90.00
_cell.angle_gamma   90.00
#
_symmetry.space_group_name_H-M   'P 1'
#
loop_
_entity.id
_entity.type
_entity.pdbx_description
1 polymer ?
#
loop_
_entity_poly.entity_id
_entity_poly.type
_entity_poly.pdbx_seq_one_letter_code
_entity_poly.pdbx_strand_id
1 'polypeptide(L)'
;MKRNLLLGWISLFGVLAFAQEDPVVMRINGKDIPRSEFEYSYRRHADGNGMKLSPKEYAEFFIQSKLKVEAARAAGLDTTSAFRKQQEAYRTNLLRSYLLDDQEMDGNARILYQKMKENVRGGQVQIQQIYKYLPQTITSRHLQEEQARMDSIYQVIQNQPGVDFARLVDRFSDDKRCRWIESLQTTSEFEEAAFSLAKGEISKPFFTPEGIHILKVIDRKEVPAYEVVSDSLLNRLRRQPLDKGTEAIVEQLKKEYQYIPNMESLEEVLQKGGTERTLFTIDGQAYTGEMFKRFAASHPQAVKRQLNGFIAKSLLDYESQHMERKHPELRYTLQEYAEKCLAEEIVHQKVDLPAVNDRVGLATYFKFHSSDYRWEHPRYKGVVLHCADKKTAKQAKKLLKKVPENEWEDMLRKTFNTSGAEIIKIEQGVFADGDNKYIDKLVFKKGAFDPVVSYPFTIAVGKKQKGPEDYREVIDQVRKDYRNYLNAYWERELRESGKVEINQEVLKTVNNNGSN
;
A
#
# COMPACT_ATOMS: atom_id res chain seq x y z
N MET A 1 -6.61 89.50 -28.14
CA MET A 1 -6.48 88.16 -28.62
C MET A 1 -6.42 87.21 -27.37
N LYS A 2 -7.52 86.63 -27.03
CA LYS A 2 -7.62 85.67 -25.84
C LYS A 2 -7.60 84.25 -26.35
N ARG A 3 -6.60 83.47 -25.99
CA ARG A 3 -6.50 82.05 -26.29
C ARG A 3 -7.09 81.26 -25.10
N ASN A 4 -8.23 80.58 -25.31
CA ASN A 4 -8.84 79.71 -24.39
C ASN A 4 -8.08 78.37 -24.39
N LEU A 5 -7.58 77.95 -23.21
CA LEU A 5 -7.09 76.58 -22.96
C LEU A 5 -8.29 75.74 -22.46
N LEU A 6 -8.69 74.79 -23.25
CA LEU A 6 -9.61 73.70 -22.81
C LEU A 6 -8.78 72.64 -22.08
N LEU A 7 -9.00 72.51 -20.79
CA LEU A 7 -8.51 71.40 -19.98
C LEU A 7 -9.53 70.25 -20.08
N GLY A 8 -9.15 69.21 -20.85
CA GLY A 8 -9.92 67.97 -20.89
C GLY A 8 -9.66 67.14 -19.64
N TRP A 9 -10.70 66.92 -18.89
CA TRP A 9 -10.71 65.93 -17.79
C TRP A 9 -10.83 64.53 -18.40
N ILE A 10 -9.74 63.74 -18.33
CA ILE A 10 -9.78 62.28 -18.58
C ILE A 10 -10.14 61.66 -17.24
N SER A 11 -11.40 61.27 -17.08
CA SER A 11 -11.84 60.43 -15.98
C SER A 11 -11.31 59.01 -16.18
N LEU A 12 -10.29 58.67 -15.42
CA LEU A 12 -9.74 57.31 -15.32
C LEU A 12 -10.73 56.48 -14.53
N PHE A 13 -11.67 55.80 -15.18
CA PHE A 13 -12.45 54.76 -14.56
C PHE A 13 -11.51 53.56 -14.29
N GLY A 14 -10.94 53.52 -13.11
CA GLY A 14 -10.31 52.34 -12.60
C GLY A 14 -11.39 51.25 -12.39
N VAL A 15 -11.41 50.27 -13.28
CA VAL A 15 -12.17 49.03 -13.03
C VAL A 15 -11.47 48.35 -11.86
N LEU A 16 -11.98 48.56 -10.63
CA LEU A 16 -11.69 47.71 -9.50
C LEU A 16 -12.27 46.34 -9.82
N ALA A 17 -11.42 45.41 -10.28
CA ALA A 17 -11.73 44.02 -10.31
C ALA A 17 -11.90 43.60 -8.85
N PHE A 18 -13.14 43.59 -8.34
CA PHE A 18 -13.48 42.92 -7.10
C PHE A 18 -13.15 41.45 -7.34
N ALA A 19 -12.09 40.95 -6.73
CA ALA A 19 -11.90 39.53 -6.55
C ALA A 19 -13.20 39.04 -5.87
N GLN A 20 -14.00 38.26 -6.58
CA GLN A 20 -15.25 37.74 -6.05
C GLN A 20 -14.86 36.84 -4.87
N GLU A 21 -15.13 37.32 -3.64
CA GLU A 21 -14.85 36.53 -2.45
C GLU A 21 -15.54 35.18 -2.57
N ASP A 22 -14.80 34.10 -2.31
CA ASP A 22 -15.34 32.74 -2.32
C ASP A 22 -16.31 32.59 -1.13
N PRO A 23 -17.62 32.48 -1.36
CA PRO A 23 -18.59 32.55 -0.29
C PRO A 23 -18.47 31.35 0.65
N VAL A 24 -18.60 31.58 1.94
CA VAL A 24 -18.58 30.53 2.97
C VAL A 24 -19.87 29.70 2.86
N VAL A 25 -19.74 28.42 2.54
CA VAL A 25 -20.86 27.49 2.45
C VAL A 25 -21.25 26.91 3.80
N MET A 26 -20.29 26.73 4.69
CA MET A 26 -20.53 26.26 6.06
C MET A 26 -19.38 26.66 6.99
N ARG A 27 -19.66 26.62 8.29
CA ARG A 27 -18.67 26.80 9.34
C ARG A 27 -18.69 25.59 10.26
N ILE A 28 -17.54 24.98 10.49
CA ILE A 28 -17.40 23.79 11.34
C ILE A 28 -16.39 24.10 12.43
N ASN A 29 -16.82 24.05 13.69
CA ASN A 29 -16.02 24.41 14.87
C ASN A 29 -15.30 25.76 14.74
N GLY A 30 -16.00 26.75 14.15
CA GLY A 30 -15.48 28.10 13.93
C GLY A 30 -14.55 28.26 12.73
N LYS A 31 -14.29 27.20 11.95
CA LYS A 31 -13.54 27.26 10.69
C LYS A 31 -14.46 27.42 9.51
N ASP A 32 -14.19 28.42 8.70
CA ASP A 32 -14.94 28.70 7.49
C ASP A 32 -14.55 27.71 6.38
N ILE A 33 -15.55 27.13 5.75
CA ILE A 33 -15.42 26.28 4.56
C ILE A 33 -15.92 27.07 3.36
N PRO A 34 -15.05 27.43 2.41
CA PRO A 34 -15.46 28.14 1.22
C PRO A 34 -16.22 27.21 0.27
N ARG A 35 -17.07 27.82 -0.58
CA ARG A 35 -17.86 27.10 -1.58
C ARG A 35 -16.97 26.28 -2.52
N SER A 36 -15.86 26.82 -2.96
CA SER A 36 -14.94 26.16 -3.89
C SER A 36 -14.36 24.86 -3.32
N GLU A 37 -14.04 24.81 -2.02
CA GLU A 37 -13.57 23.59 -1.34
C GLU A 37 -14.68 22.52 -1.32
N PHE A 38 -15.89 22.91 -0.96
CA PHE A 38 -17.03 21.99 -0.92
C PHE A 38 -17.38 21.47 -2.32
N GLU A 39 -17.42 22.35 -3.34
CA GLU A 39 -17.69 21.96 -4.73
C GLU A 39 -16.64 21.01 -5.29
N TYR A 40 -15.37 21.27 -4.99
CA TYR A 40 -14.27 20.38 -5.38
C TYR A 40 -14.48 18.96 -4.83
N SER A 41 -14.70 18.85 -3.53
CA SER A 41 -14.92 17.57 -2.85
C SER A 41 -16.20 16.86 -3.35
N TYR A 42 -17.27 17.63 -3.56
CA TYR A 42 -18.55 17.11 -4.09
C TYR A 42 -18.39 16.50 -5.49
N ARG A 43 -17.72 17.20 -6.41
CA ARG A 43 -17.48 16.71 -7.78
C ARG A 43 -16.65 15.42 -7.77
N ARG A 44 -15.58 15.38 -7.01
CA ARG A 44 -14.75 14.17 -6.91
C ARG A 44 -15.50 12.97 -6.33
N HIS A 45 -16.40 13.20 -5.39
CA HIS A 45 -17.25 12.14 -4.85
C HIS A 45 -18.24 11.62 -5.90
N ALA A 46 -18.85 12.49 -6.67
CA ALA A 46 -19.76 12.13 -7.75
C ALA A 46 -19.09 11.30 -8.85
N ASP A 47 -17.85 11.66 -9.22
CA ASP A 47 -17.07 10.97 -10.25
C ASP A 47 -16.55 9.59 -9.80
N GLY A 48 -16.24 9.45 -8.50
CA GLY A 48 -15.62 8.23 -7.97
C GLY A 48 -16.57 7.10 -7.58
N ASN A 49 -17.77 7.42 -7.10
CA ASN A 49 -18.67 6.43 -6.49
C ASN A 49 -19.90 6.04 -7.32
N GLY A 50 -20.14 6.68 -8.46
CA GLY A 50 -21.34 6.43 -9.29
C GLY A 50 -22.68 6.76 -8.60
N MET A 51 -22.67 7.21 -7.35
CA MET A 51 -23.84 7.57 -6.57
C MET A 51 -24.06 9.08 -6.66
N LYS A 52 -25.09 9.51 -7.37
CA LYS A 52 -25.47 10.92 -7.52
C LYS A 52 -26.23 11.38 -6.27
N LEU A 53 -25.50 11.78 -5.23
CA LEU A 53 -26.10 12.48 -4.10
C LEU A 53 -26.39 13.93 -4.48
N SER A 54 -27.45 14.52 -3.92
CA SER A 54 -27.64 15.97 -3.98
C SER A 54 -26.57 16.69 -3.13
N PRO A 55 -26.26 17.97 -3.39
CA PRO A 55 -25.33 18.74 -2.54
C PRO A 55 -25.72 18.74 -1.06
N LYS A 56 -27.01 18.72 -0.76
CA LYS A 56 -27.53 18.66 0.61
C LYS A 56 -27.26 17.31 1.29
N GLU A 57 -27.45 16.20 0.58
CA GLU A 57 -27.15 14.87 1.11
C GLU A 57 -25.64 14.69 1.29
N TYR A 58 -24.83 15.16 0.34
CA TYR A 58 -23.39 15.12 0.42
C TYR A 58 -22.84 15.97 1.59
N ALA A 59 -23.49 17.10 1.91
CA ALA A 59 -23.07 17.97 3.00
C ALA A 59 -22.95 17.22 4.35
N GLU A 60 -23.83 16.27 4.64
CA GLU A 60 -23.74 15.48 5.88
C GLU A 60 -22.48 14.59 5.92
N PHE A 61 -22.14 13.94 4.79
CA PHE A 61 -20.90 13.17 4.67
C PHE A 61 -19.66 14.06 4.83
N PHE A 62 -19.68 15.22 4.17
CA PHE A 62 -18.61 16.19 4.24
C PHE A 62 -18.39 16.71 5.66
N ILE A 63 -19.46 17.10 6.35
CA ILE A 63 -19.44 17.56 7.75
C ILE A 63 -18.85 16.45 8.64
N GLN A 64 -19.31 15.22 8.49
CA GLN A 64 -18.85 14.11 9.30
C GLN A 64 -17.35 13.83 9.08
N SER A 65 -16.89 13.91 7.82
CA SER A 65 -15.47 13.81 7.50
C SER A 65 -14.65 14.92 8.16
N LYS A 66 -15.11 16.18 8.07
CA LYS A 66 -14.43 17.32 8.69
C LYS A 66 -14.36 17.22 10.22
N LEU A 67 -15.41 16.74 10.87
CA LEU A 67 -15.41 16.51 12.31
C LEU A 67 -14.40 15.44 12.72
N LYS A 68 -14.25 14.37 11.96
CA LYS A 68 -13.20 13.36 12.17
C LYS A 68 -11.79 13.96 12.03
N VAL A 69 -11.59 14.80 11.02
CA VAL A 69 -10.31 15.50 10.80
C VAL A 69 -9.98 16.43 11.98
N GLU A 70 -10.97 17.17 12.49
CA GLU A 70 -10.77 18.00 13.68
C GLU A 70 -10.42 17.18 14.93
N ALA A 71 -11.06 16.03 15.11
CA ALA A 71 -10.71 15.10 16.19
C ALA A 71 -9.28 14.56 16.04
N ALA A 72 -8.84 14.26 14.80
CA ALA A 72 -7.48 13.84 14.52
C ALA A 72 -6.45 14.92 14.83
N ARG A 73 -6.73 16.18 14.45
CA ARG A 73 -5.88 17.33 14.77
C ARG A 73 -5.82 17.59 16.27
N ALA A 74 -6.96 17.49 16.96
CA ALA A 74 -6.99 17.61 18.42
C ALA A 74 -6.17 16.52 19.13
N ALA A 75 -6.06 15.34 18.52
CA ALA A 75 -5.19 14.26 18.97
C ALA A 75 -3.71 14.42 18.53
N GLY A 76 -3.34 15.49 17.81
CA GLY A 76 -1.97 15.78 17.36
C GLY A 76 -1.48 14.88 16.22
N LEU A 77 -2.36 14.18 15.50
CA LEU A 77 -1.98 13.24 14.44
C LEU A 77 -1.34 13.93 13.23
N ASP A 78 -1.71 15.17 12.95
CA ASP A 78 -1.15 16.03 11.90
C ASP A 78 0.31 16.44 12.15
N THR A 79 0.79 16.33 13.38
CA THR A 79 2.16 16.68 13.76
C THR A 79 3.12 15.49 13.75
N THR A 80 2.62 14.27 13.54
CA THR A 80 3.45 13.06 13.57
C THR A 80 4.43 12.99 12.39
N SER A 81 5.60 12.39 12.63
CA SER A 81 6.62 12.19 11.58
C SER A 81 6.13 11.28 10.45
N ALA A 82 5.29 10.31 10.78
CA ALA A 82 4.69 9.40 9.80
C ALA A 82 3.76 10.14 8.85
N PHE A 83 2.85 10.97 9.39
CA PHE A 83 1.93 11.81 8.61
C PHE A 83 2.70 12.76 7.69
N ARG A 84 3.70 13.48 8.23
CA ARG A 84 4.50 14.43 7.43
C ARG A 84 5.23 13.75 6.28
N LYS A 85 5.84 12.58 6.51
CA LYS A 85 6.49 11.79 5.44
C LYS A 85 5.50 11.34 4.37
N GLN A 86 4.32 10.91 4.77
CA GLN A 86 3.26 10.49 3.85
C GLN A 86 2.76 11.66 3.00
N GLN A 87 2.55 12.85 3.61
CA GLN A 87 2.18 14.07 2.89
C GLN A 87 3.24 14.50 1.88
N GLU A 88 4.51 14.49 2.29
CA GLU A 88 5.63 14.85 1.41
C GLU A 88 5.76 13.89 0.21
N ALA A 89 5.62 12.59 0.47
CA ALA A 89 5.63 11.59 -0.60
C ALA A 89 4.46 11.79 -1.59
N TYR A 90 3.27 12.09 -1.08
CA TYR A 90 2.11 12.36 -1.95
C TYR A 90 2.29 13.66 -2.76
N ARG A 91 2.75 14.75 -2.11
CA ARG A 91 3.06 16.03 -2.74
C ARG A 91 4.08 15.84 -3.88
N THR A 92 5.16 15.10 -3.62
CA THR A 92 6.20 14.80 -4.63
C THR A 92 5.64 14.02 -5.81
N ASN A 93 4.79 13.03 -5.56
CA ASN A 93 4.16 12.25 -6.63
C ASN A 93 3.16 13.08 -7.45
N LEU A 94 2.42 13.95 -6.80
CA LEU A 94 1.46 14.83 -7.45
C LEU A 94 2.18 15.88 -8.32
N LEU A 95 3.23 16.52 -7.77
CA LEU A 95 4.11 17.43 -8.50
C LEU A 95 4.60 16.81 -9.80
N ARG A 96 5.03 15.58 -9.72
CA ARG A 96 5.53 14.84 -10.87
C ARG A 96 4.50 14.71 -12.00
N SER A 97 3.23 14.46 -11.66
CA SER A 97 2.17 14.33 -12.66
C SER A 97 1.85 15.65 -13.39
N TYR A 98 2.19 16.78 -12.80
CA TYR A 98 2.01 18.10 -13.40
C TYR A 98 3.23 18.60 -14.16
N LEU A 99 4.43 18.20 -13.76
CA LEU A 99 5.66 18.59 -14.44
C LEU A 99 5.93 17.78 -15.71
N LEU A 100 5.32 16.59 -15.80
CA LEU A 100 5.45 15.75 -16.99
C LEU A 100 4.28 16.08 -17.92
N ASP A 101 4.52 16.93 -18.92
CA ASP A 101 3.59 17.16 -20.02
C ASP A 101 3.29 15.82 -20.72
N ASP A 102 2.03 15.54 -20.99
CA ASP A 102 1.59 14.29 -21.65
C ASP A 102 2.27 14.10 -23.02
N GLN A 103 2.57 15.17 -23.75
CA GLN A 103 3.30 15.10 -25.04
C GLN A 103 4.77 14.72 -24.83
N GLU A 104 5.43 15.29 -23.83
CA GLU A 104 6.81 14.97 -23.50
C GLU A 104 6.92 13.56 -22.91
N MET A 105 5.93 13.14 -22.14
CA MET A 105 5.81 11.78 -21.62
C MET A 105 5.64 10.76 -22.74
N ASP A 106 4.79 11.01 -23.74
CA ASP A 106 4.64 10.13 -24.92
C ASP A 106 5.94 10.08 -25.72
N GLY A 107 6.60 11.22 -25.91
CA GLY A 107 7.93 11.30 -26.54
C GLY A 107 8.96 10.42 -25.83
N ASN A 108 9.05 10.52 -24.51
CA ASN A 108 9.95 9.71 -23.70
C ASN A 108 9.55 8.21 -23.71
N ALA A 109 8.26 7.90 -23.71
CA ALA A 109 7.76 6.53 -23.83
C ALA A 109 8.11 5.92 -25.20
N ARG A 110 8.07 6.71 -26.30
CA ARG A 110 8.51 6.29 -27.63
C ARG A 110 10.01 6.03 -27.70
N ILE A 111 10.81 6.88 -27.05
CA ILE A 111 12.27 6.66 -26.95
C ILE A 111 12.55 5.36 -26.19
N LEU A 112 11.83 5.13 -25.09
CA LEU A 112 11.95 3.89 -24.31
C LEU A 112 11.52 2.67 -25.13
N TYR A 113 10.41 2.77 -25.86
CA TYR A 113 9.93 1.75 -26.79
C TYR A 113 10.93 1.46 -27.91
N GLN A 114 11.57 2.48 -28.47
CA GLN A 114 12.61 2.30 -29.47
C GLN A 114 13.82 1.57 -28.89
N LYS A 115 14.25 1.91 -27.67
CA LYS A 115 15.30 1.15 -26.96
C LYS A 115 14.91 -0.31 -26.70
N MET A 116 13.64 -0.59 -26.44
CA MET A 116 13.15 -1.97 -26.32
C MET A 116 13.27 -2.74 -27.65
N LYS A 117 13.05 -2.07 -28.78
CA LYS A 117 13.21 -2.65 -30.14
C LYS A 117 14.67 -2.82 -30.54
N GLU A 118 15.52 -1.88 -30.18
CA GLU A 118 16.95 -1.84 -30.51
C GLU A 118 17.76 -2.84 -29.69
N ASN A 119 17.31 -3.24 -28.48
CA ASN A 119 17.85 -4.40 -27.81
C ASN A 119 17.77 -5.59 -28.76
N VAL A 120 18.91 -6.14 -29.11
CA VAL A 120 19.20 -7.10 -30.20
C VAL A 120 18.17 -8.25 -30.32
N ARG A 121 17.33 -8.47 -29.32
CA ARG A 121 16.24 -9.44 -29.29
C ARG A 121 15.15 -8.99 -28.32
N GLY A 122 14.69 -7.75 -28.41
CA GLY A 122 13.65 -7.18 -27.55
C GLY A 122 12.35 -7.98 -27.50
N GLY A 123 11.42 -7.58 -26.66
CA GLY A 123 10.13 -8.24 -26.49
C GLY A 123 9.98 -8.94 -25.16
N GLN A 124 9.37 -10.11 -25.16
CA GLN A 124 9.19 -10.96 -24.00
C GLN A 124 9.98 -12.26 -24.16
N VAL A 125 10.64 -12.68 -23.10
CA VAL A 125 11.31 -13.99 -23.04
C VAL A 125 10.70 -14.84 -21.94
N GLN A 126 10.35 -16.07 -22.26
CA GLN A 126 9.98 -17.06 -21.26
C GLN A 126 11.25 -17.76 -20.79
N ILE A 127 11.53 -17.67 -19.51
CA ILE A 127 12.75 -18.22 -18.93
C ILE A 127 12.46 -19.26 -17.86
N GLN A 128 13.41 -20.17 -17.73
CA GLN A 128 13.60 -21.02 -16.57
C GLN A 128 15.04 -20.82 -16.08
N GLN A 129 15.28 -20.86 -14.76
CA GLN A 129 16.59 -20.53 -14.22
C GLN A 129 17.04 -21.47 -13.11
N ILE A 130 18.34 -21.70 -13.02
CA ILE A 130 18.99 -22.17 -11.82
C ILE A 130 19.48 -20.91 -11.09
N TYR A 131 18.88 -20.61 -9.98
CA TYR A 131 19.12 -19.39 -9.20
C TYR A 131 19.53 -19.72 -7.78
N LYS A 132 20.57 -19.07 -7.30
CA LYS A 132 20.97 -19.07 -5.89
C LYS A 132 20.95 -17.67 -5.31
N TYR A 133 20.13 -17.47 -4.30
CA TYR A 133 20.11 -16.24 -3.56
C TYR A 133 21.41 -16.02 -2.78
N LEU A 134 22.00 -14.84 -2.91
CA LEU A 134 23.20 -14.44 -2.21
C LEU A 134 22.90 -13.17 -1.39
N PRO A 135 22.85 -13.26 -0.05
CA PRO A 135 22.64 -12.07 0.78
C PRO A 135 23.82 -11.10 0.66
N GLN A 136 23.56 -9.81 0.75
CA GLN A 136 24.62 -8.77 0.66
C GLN A 136 25.69 -8.88 1.76
N THR A 137 25.41 -9.60 2.83
CA THR A 137 26.33 -9.89 3.93
C THR A 137 27.14 -11.18 3.74
N ILE A 138 27.08 -11.78 2.53
CA ILE A 138 27.80 -13.03 2.24
C ILE A 138 29.32 -12.88 2.41
N THR A 139 29.97 -13.87 3.00
CA THR A 139 31.42 -13.89 3.11
C THR A 139 32.08 -14.25 1.76
N SER A 140 33.28 -13.71 1.49
CA SER A 140 34.02 -14.00 0.25
C SER A 140 34.23 -15.49 0.02
N ARG A 141 34.46 -16.27 1.06
CA ARG A 141 34.60 -17.72 0.99
C ARG A 141 33.32 -18.40 0.50
N HIS A 142 32.20 -18.05 1.09
CA HIS A 142 30.90 -18.64 0.72
C HIS A 142 30.47 -18.23 -0.69
N LEU A 143 30.78 -16.99 -1.09
CA LEU A 143 30.58 -16.52 -2.45
C LEU A 143 31.36 -17.38 -3.47
N GLN A 144 32.64 -17.67 -3.19
CA GLN A 144 33.46 -18.53 -4.05
C GLN A 144 32.95 -19.98 -4.11
N GLU A 145 32.48 -20.53 -2.99
CA GLU A 145 31.86 -21.86 -2.94
C GLU A 145 30.60 -21.96 -3.80
N GLU A 146 29.71 -20.97 -3.73
CA GLU A 146 28.50 -20.96 -4.55
C GLU A 146 28.79 -20.69 -6.03
N GLN A 147 29.75 -19.83 -6.34
CA GLN A 147 30.23 -19.65 -7.72
C GLN A 147 30.80 -20.96 -8.30
N ALA A 148 31.69 -21.64 -7.59
CA ALA A 148 32.25 -22.91 -8.02
C ALA A 148 31.17 -23.99 -8.23
N ARG A 149 30.15 -23.99 -7.39
CA ARG A 149 28.98 -24.87 -7.54
C ARG A 149 28.22 -24.59 -8.84
N MET A 150 27.93 -23.31 -9.13
CA MET A 150 27.23 -22.91 -10.35
C MET A 150 28.06 -23.20 -11.60
N ASP A 151 29.36 -22.98 -11.54
CA ASP A 151 30.30 -23.35 -12.62
C ASP A 151 30.30 -24.86 -12.86
N SER A 152 30.29 -25.68 -11.82
CA SER A 152 30.22 -27.13 -11.93
C SER A 152 28.89 -27.60 -12.59
N ILE A 153 27.77 -26.98 -12.21
CA ILE A 153 26.47 -27.26 -12.85
C ILE A 153 26.50 -26.86 -14.32
N TYR A 154 27.09 -25.72 -14.65
CA TYR A 154 27.24 -25.30 -16.05
C TYR A 154 28.13 -26.26 -16.85
N GLN A 155 29.22 -26.78 -16.30
CA GLN A 155 30.05 -27.81 -16.94
C GLN A 155 29.25 -29.09 -17.22
N VAL A 156 28.38 -29.52 -16.31
CA VAL A 156 27.49 -30.69 -16.56
C VAL A 156 26.56 -30.40 -17.76
N ILE A 157 26.00 -29.18 -17.82
CA ILE A 157 25.12 -28.78 -18.95
C ILE A 157 25.90 -28.80 -20.27
N GLN A 158 27.13 -28.29 -20.27
CA GLN A 158 27.98 -28.26 -21.50
C GLN A 158 28.42 -29.65 -21.96
N ASN A 159 28.76 -30.53 -21.02
CA ASN A 159 29.30 -31.86 -21.34
C ASN A 159 28.23 -32.92 -21.65
N GLN A 160 26.95 -32.64 -21.38
CA GLN A 160 25.83 -33.57 -21.64
C GLN A 160 24.78 -32.90 -22.53
N PRO A 161 24.97 -32.94 -23.87
CA PRO A 161 23.96 -32.44 -24.80
C PRO A 161 22.62 -33.14 -24.57
N GLY A 162 21.55 -32.35 -24.29
CA GLY A 162 20.22 -32.90 -24.04
C GLY A 162 19.88 -33.13 -22.56
N VAL A 163 20.73 -32.70 -21.64
CA VAL A 163 20.40 -32.72 -20.20
C VAL A 163 19.06 -32.00 -19.94
N ASP A 164 18.23 -32.63 -19.14
CA ASP A 164 16.94 -32.04 -18.75
C ASP A 164 17.17 -30.88 -17.78
N PHE A 165 17.17 -29.66 -18.34
CA PHE A 165 17.38 -28.42 -17.57
C PHE A 165 16.33 -28.24 -16.47
N ALA A 166 15.07 -28.70 -16.70
CA ALA A 166 14.02 -28.59 -15.70
C ALA A 166 14.33 -29.43 -14.44
N ARG A 167 14.91 -30.63 -14.62
CA ARG A 167 15.38 -31.45 -13.48
C ARG A 167 16.51 -30.79 -12.70
N LEU A 168 17.40 -30.06 -13.38
CA LEU A 168 18.47 -29.31 -12.71
C LEU A 168 17.88 -28.13 -11.93
N VAL A 169 16.88 -27.43 -12.48
CA VAL A 169 16.14 -26.37 -11.77
C VAL A 169 15.48 -26.92 -10.52
N ASP A 170 14.76 -28.05 -10.63
CA ASP A 170 14.09 -28.67 -9.49
C ASP A 170 15.06 -29.05 -8.36
N ARG A 171 16.28 -29.47 -8.73
CA ARG A 171 17.29 -29.94 -7.78
C ARG A 171 18.12 -28.82 -7.18
N PHE A 172 18.45 -27.77 -7.94
CA PHE A 172 19.49 -26.82 -7.56
C PHE A 172 19.00 -25.38 -7.43
N SER A 173 17.81 -25.03 -7.96
CA SER A 173 17.33 -23.65 -7.96
C SER A 173 16.52 -23.30 -6.72
N ASP A 174 16.73 -22.09 -6.22
CA ASP A 174 15.88 -21.47 -5.20
C ASP A 174 14.58 -20.87 -5.80
N ASP A 175 14.55 -20.62 -7.13
CA ASP A 175 13.33 -20.23 -7.87
C ASP A 175 13.06 -21.22 -9.01
N LYS A 176 11.99 -22.00 -8.87
CA LYS A 176 11.60 -23.07 -9.80
C LYS A 176 10.59 -22.64 -10.86
N ARG A 177 10.21 -21.36 -10.87
CA ARG A 177 9.15 -20.85 -11.76
C ARG A 177 9.66 -20.69 -13.18
N CYS A 178 8.83 -21.12 -14.14
CA CYS A 178 8.94 -20.72 -15.53
C CYS A 178 8.08 -19.48 -15.74
N ARG A 179 8.68 -18.36 -16.17
CA ARG A 179 7.98 -17.07 -16.26
C ARG A 179 8.35 -16.28 -17.50
N TRP A 180 7.41 -15.46 -17.96
CA TRP A 180 7.67 -14.45 -18.95
C TRP A 180 8.29 -13.21 -18.29
N ILE A 181 9.29 -12.65 -18.95
CA ILE A 181 9.97 -11.41 -18.58
C ILE A 181 9.89 -10.46 -19.76
N GLU A 182 9.49 -9.23 -19.51
CA GLU A 182 9.52 -8.15 -20.49
C GLU A 182 10.81 -7.35 -20.37
N SER A 183 11.26 -6.77 -21.48
CA SER A 183 12.38 -5.82 -21.47
C SER A 183 12.15 -4.72 -20.46
N LEU A 184 13.18 -4.35 -19.74
CA LEU A 184 13.20 -3.29 -18.74
C LEU A 184 12.48 -3.62 -17.40
N GLN A 185 12.16 -4.87 -17.12
CA GLN A 185 11.54 -5.30 -15.86
C GLN A 185 12.52 -5.79 -14.80
N THR A 186 13.77 -6.09 -15.18
CA THR A 186 14.77 -6.68 -14.30
C THR A 186 16.06 -5.86 -14.28
N THR A 187 17.10 -6.35 -13.60
CA THR A 187 18.41 -5.68 -13.59
C THR A 187 19.08 -5.75 -14.97
N SER A 188 19.98 -4.80 -15.25
CA SER A 188 20.68 -4.72 -16.53
C SER A 188 21.42 -6.01 -16.89
N GLU A 189 22.09 -6.62 -15.90
CA GLU A 189 22.85 -7.86 -16.04
C GLU A 189 21.96 -9.03 -16.38
N PHE A 190 20.77 -9.08 -15.75
CA PHE A 190 19.79 -10.13 -16.03
C PHE A 190 19.18 -9.97 -17.42
N GLU A 191 18.85 -8.76 -17.83
CA GLU A 191 18.31 -8.46 -19.15
C GLU A 191 19.31 -8.74 -20.25
N GLU A 192 20.57 -8.34 -20.08
CA GLU A 192 21.66 -8.63 -21.02
C GLU A 192 21.78 -10.13 -21.24
N ALA A 193 21.80 -10.92 -20.17
CA ALA A 193 21.86 -12.38 -20.26
C ALA A 193 20.60 -12.96 -20.94
N ALA A 194 19.40 -12.58 -20.49
CA ALA A 194 18.14 -13.18 -20.97
C ALA A 194 17.81 -12.81 -22.42
N PHE A 195 18.04 -11.55 -22.82
CA PHE A 195 17.68 -11.07 -24.16
C PHE A 195 18.75 -11.33 -25.22
N SER A 196 20.01 -11.60 -24.84
CA SER A 196 21.06 -12.02 -25.79
C SER A 196 20.90 -13.46 -26.30
N LEU A 197 20.23 -14.34 -25.55
CA LEU A 197 20.09 -15.76 -25.86
C LEU A 197 19.00 -16.03 -26.90
N ALA A 198 19.21 -16.99 -27.77
CA ALA A 198 18.17 -17.56 -28.63
C ALA A 198 17.26 -18.52 -27.85
N LYS A 199 16.10 -18.85 -28.43
CA LYS A 199 15.21 -19.89 -27.89
C LYS A 199 15.96 -21.23 -27.77
N GLY A 200 15.92 -21.81 -26.59
CA GLY A 200 16.60 -23.05 -26.21
C GLY A 200 18.02 -22.88 -25.70
N GLU A 201 18.65 -21.71 -25.87
CA GLU A 201 20.00 -21.44 -25.39
C GLU A 201 20.04 -21.25 -23.87
N ILE A 202 21.22 -21.53 -23.28
CA ILE A 202 21.49 -21.46 -21.84
C ILE A 202 22.65 -20.49 -21.62
N SER A 203 22.49 -19.57 -20.67
CA SER A 203 23.55 -18.62 -20.30
C SER A 203 24.74 -19.30 -19.59
N LYS A 204 25.88 -18.63 -19.61
CA LYS A 204 26.93 -18.87 -18.60
C LYS A 204 26.41 -18.42 -17.22
N PRO A 205 27.01 -18.89 -16.10
CA PRO A 205 26.74 -18.31 -14.79
C PRO A 205 27.04 -16.82 -14.79
N PHE A 206 26.13 -16.01 -14.23
CA PHE A 206 26.30 -14.56 -14.08
C PHE A 206 25.69 -14.07 -12.78
N PHE A 207 26.16 -12.92 -12.31
CA PHE A 207 25.73 -12.30 -11.07
C PHE A 207 24.72 -11.19 -11.31
N THR A 208 23.80 -11.05 -10.36
CA THR A 208 22.95 -9.86 -10.17
C THR A 208 23.07 -9.42 -8.71
N PRO A 209 22.54 -8.25 -8.31
CA PRO A 209 22.47 -7.85 -6.90
C PRO A 209 21.74 -8.85 -5.99
N GLU A 210 20.91 -9.73 -6.55
CA GLU A 210 20.11 -10.71 -5.81
C GLU A 210 20.78 -12.08 -5.67
N GLY A 211 21.75 -12.41 -6.55
CA GLY A 211 22.39 -13.70 -6.51
C GLY A 211 23.11 -14.10 -7.81
N ILE A 212 23.32 -15.41 -7.99
CA ILE A 212 23.97 -16.00 -9.15
C ILE A 212 22.96 -16.84 -9.94
N HIS A 213 23.00 -16.74 -11.26
CA HIS A 213 22.01 -17.31 -12.18
C HIS A 213 22.64 -18.10 -13.33
N ILE A 214 21.92 -19.13 -13.79
CA ILE A 214 22.07 -19.75 -15.11
C ILE A 214 20.67 -19.77 -15.73
N LEU A 215 20.48 -19.11 -16.87
CA LEU A 215 19.19 -18.98 -17.55
C LEU A 215 19.08 -19.95 -18.71
N LYS A 216 17.88 -20.44 -18.96
CA LYS A 216 17.47 -21.04 -20.24
C LYS A 216 16.27 -20.28 -20.81
N VAL A 217 16.35 -19.83 -22.05
CA VAL A 217 15.23 -19.25 -22.78
C VAL A 217 14.35 -20.36 -23.35
N ILE A 218 13.14 -20.45 -22.87
CA ILE A 218 12.15 -21.47 -23.28
C ILE A 218 11.39 -21.02 -24.52
N ASP A 219 10.96 -19.74 -24.54
CA ASP A 219 10.24 -19.16 -25.66
C ASP A 219 10.47 -17.65 -25.75
N ARG A 220 10.10 -17.03 -26.89
CA ARG A 220 10.26 -15.60 -27.16
C ARG A 220 9.04 -15.05 -27.88
N LYS A 221 8.70 -13.78 -27.59
CA LYS A 221 7.72 -12.99 -28.33
C LYS A 221 8.35 -11.67 -28.73
N GLU A 222 7.98 -11.17 -29.90
CA GLU A 222 8.38 -9.84 -30.36
C GLU A 222 7.81 -8.74 -29.46
N VAL A 223 8.41 -7.54 -29.56
CA VAL A 223 7.88 -6.36 -28.87
C VAL A 223 6.49 -6.07 -29.43
N PRO A 224 5.42 -6.04 -28.61
CA PRO A 224 4.09 -5.67 -29.08
C PRO A 224 4.09 -4.26 -29.69
N ALA A 225 3.05 -3.91 -30.47
CA ALA A 225 2.88 -2.56 -30.99
C ALA A 225 2.87 -1.51 -29.87
N TYR A 226 3.33 -0.28 -30.17
CA TYR A 226 3.44 0.80 -29.17
C TYR A 226 2.12 1.02 -28.41
N GLU A 227 1.01 1.01 -29.11
CA GLU A 227 -0.33 1.22 -28.58
C GLU A 227 -0.73 0.21 -27.50
N VAL A 228 -0.15 -1.01 -27.56
CA VAL A 228 -0.41 -2.08 -26.58
C VAL A 228 0.42 -1.87 -25.29
N VAL A 229 1.61 -1.29 -25.41
CA VAL A 229 2.57 -1.15 -24.29
C VAL A 229 2.67 0.27 -23.77
N SER A 230 2.10 1.26 -24.46
CA SER A 230 2.20 2.68 -24.13
C SER A 230 1.83 2.99 -22.68
N ASP A 231 0.69 2.49 -22.20
CA ASP A 231 0.25 2.71 -20.81
C ASP A 231 1.23 2.11 -19.79
N SER A 232 1.81 0.96 -20.09
CA SER A 232 2.82 0.32 -19.23
C SER A 232 4.11 1.16 -19.18
N LEU A 233 4.55 1.68 -20.34
CA LEU A 233 5.73 2.54 -20.45
C LEU A 233 5.51 3.89 -19.75
N LEU A 234 4.36 4.52 -19.96
CA LEU A 234 3.98 5.76 -19.29
C LEU A 234 3.92 5.57 -17.77
N ASN A 235 3.29 4.50 -17.31
CA ASN A 235 3.24 4.17 -15.87
C ASN A 235 4.64 3.89 -15.29
N ARG A 236 5.53 3.29 -16.08
CA ARG A 236 6.92 3.08 -15.69
C ARG A 236 7.68 4.40 -15.57
N LEU A 237 7.57 5.29 -16.57
CA LEU A 237 8.16 6.61 -16.53
C LEU A 237 7.65 7.42 -15.33
N ARG A 238 6.36 7.34 -15.03
CA ARG A 238 5.75 7.95 -13.85
C ARG A 238 6.30 7.43 -12.52
N ARG A 239 6.78 6.19 -12.47
CA ARG A 239 7.34 5.54 -11.25
C ARG A 239 8.86 5.67 -11.10
N GLN A 240 9.58 6.11 -12.15
CA GLN A 240 11.04 6.28 -12.04
C GLN A 240 11.39 7.42 -11.07
N PRO A 241 12.47 7.30 -10.28
CA PRO A 241 12.95 8.43 -9.49
C PRO A 241 13.19 9.67 -10.35
N LEU A 242 12.90 10.86 -9.80
CA LEU A 242 13.03 12.14 -10.53
C LEU A 242 14.44 12.45 -11.03
N ASP A 243 15.46 11.70 -10.58
CA ASP A 243 16.85 11.83 -10.98
C ASP A 243 17.21 11.19 -12.34
N LYS A 244 16.26 10.44 -12.94
CA LYS A 244 16.45 9.82 -14.26
C LYS A 244 15.36 10.30 -15.24
N GLY A 245 15.74 11.13 -16.19
CA GLY A 245 14.83 11.63 -17.23
C GLY A 245 14.24 13.02 -16.95
N THR A 246 14.75 13.73 -15.93
CA THR A 246 14.29 15.09 -15.57
C THR A 246 15.23 16.19 -16.05
N GLU A 247 16.25 15.89 -16.84
CA GLU A 247 17.21 16.89 -17.29
C GLU A 247 16.53 18.05 -18.03
N ALA A 248 15.55 17.77 -18.89
CA ALA A 248 14.77 18.78 -19.60
C ALA A 248 13.96 19.65 -18.63
N ILE A 249 13.27 19.02 -17.67
CA ILE A 249 12.50 19.72 -16.64
C ILE A 249 13.41 20.59 -15.78
N VAL A 250 14.55 20.06 -15.34
CA VAL A 250 15.53 20.82 -14.56
C VAL A 250 16.04 22.04 -15.32
N GLU A 251 16.35 21.89 -16.61
CA GLU A 251 16.77 23.01 -17.46
C GLU A 251 15.64 24.04 -17.70
N GLN A 252 14.40 23.59 -17.80
CA GLN A 252 13.24 24.46 -17.86
C GLN A 252 13.08 25.25 -16.56
N LEU A 253 13.09 24.56 -15.40
CA LEU A 253 12.96 25.20 -14.09
C LEU A 253 14.12 26.17 -13.79
N LYS A 254 15.36 25.87 -14.23
CA LYS A 254 16.48 26.80 -14.12
C LYS A 254 16.22 28.13 -14.83
N LYS A 255 15.58 28.10 -16.01
CA LYS A 255 15.22 29.31 -16.77
C LYS A 255 14.06 30.03 -16.10
N GLU A 256 13.06 29.31 -15.65
CA GLU A 256 11.85 29.88 -15.06
C GLU A 256 12.13 30.59 -13.73
N TYR A 257 12.95 29.98 -12.85
CA TYR A 257 13.22 30.46 -11.49
C TYR A 257 14.58 31.15 -11.33
N GLN A 258 15.10 31.81 -12.35
CA GLN A 258 16.34 32.56 -12.26
C GLN A 258 17.45 31.84 -11.50
N TYR A 259 17.75 30.60 -11.91
CA TYR A 259 18.85 29.84 -11.32
C TYR A 259 20.19 30.51 -11.63
N ILE A 260 20.93 30.93 -10.58
CA ILE A 260 22.24 31.55 -10.72
C ILE A 260 23.30 30.70 -10.01
N PRO A 261 24.16 29.98 -10.76
CA PRO A 261 25.23 29.17 -10.19
C PRO A 261 26.40 30.03 -9.70
N ASN A 262 27.02 29.65 -8.61
CA ASN A 262 28.34 30.13 -8.21
C ASN A 262 29.39 29.12 -8.70
N MET A 263 29.97 29.41 -9.85
CA MET A 263 30.88 28.48 -10.54
C MET A 263 32.10 28.11 -9.69
N GLU A 264 32.70 29.07 -8.96
CA GLU A 264 33.85 28.83 -8.07
C GLU A 264 33.51 27.81 -6.97
N SER A 265 32.35 27.99 -6.34
CA SER A 265 31.89 27.07 -5.27
C SER A 265 31.52 25.68 -5.79
N LEU A 266 30.94 25.61 -7.00
CA LEU A 266 30.63 24.33 -7.65
C LEU A 266 31.90 23.56 -8.02
N GLU A 267 32.91 24.25 -8.56
CA GLU A 267 34.22 23.64 -8.84
C GLU A 267 34.91 23.18 -7.55
N GLU A 268 34.84 23.96 -6.48
CA GLU A 268 35.38 23.58 -5.17
C GLU A 268 34.74 22.27 -4.66
N VAL A 269 33.42 22.12 -4.78
CA VAL A 269 32.71 20.87 -4.44
C VAL A 269 33.21 19.71 -5.28
N LEU A 270 33.38 19.89 -6.59
CA LEU A 270 33.85 18.82 -7.48
C LEU A 270 35.27 18.38 -7.18
N GLN A 271 36.14 19.30 -6.73
CA GLN A 271 37.54 19.02 -6.41
C GLN A 271 37.75 18.50 -4.99
N LYS A 272 37.06 19.08 -4.00
CA LYS A 272 37.27 18.83 -2.56
C LYS A 272 36.14 18.01 -1.90
N GLY A 273 35.05 17.77 -2.60
CA GLY A 273 33.87 17.07 -2.07
C GLY A 273 32.91 17.93 -1.22
N GLY A 274 33.21 19.23 -1.02
CA GLY A 274 32.37 20.13 -0.23
C GLY A 274 32.90 21.57 -0.18
N THR A 275 32.07 22.50 0.28
CA THR A 275 32.37 23.92 0.54
C THR A 275 31.40 24.45 1.61
N GLU A 276 31.73 25.56 2.25
CA GLU A 276 30.82 26.28 3.15
C GLU A 276 30.07 27.42 2.44
N ARG A 277 30.46 27.74 1.22
CA ARG A 277 29.93 28.85 0.44
C ARG A 277 28.54 28.52 -0.15
N THR A 278 27.85 29.55 -0.63
CA THR A 278 26.66 29.38 -1.47
C THR A 278 27.04 28.74 -2.81
N LEU A 279 26.35 27.68 -3.20
CA LEU A 279 26.54 26.96 -4.45
C LEU A 279 25.77 27.58 -5.61
N PHE A 280 24.55 27.98 -5.35
CA PHE A 280 23.64 28.63 -6.31
C PHE A 280 22.51 29.35 -5.60
N THR A 281 21.78 30.17 -6.35
CA THR A 281 20.50 30.75 -5.90
C THR A 281 19.37 30.38 -6.85
N ILE A 282 18.15 30.32 -6.33
CA ILE A 282 16.90 30.16 -7.09
C ILE A 282 15.99 31.32 -6.66
N ASP A 283 15.66 32.23 -7.57
CA ASP A 283 14.94 33.48 -7.28
C ASP A 283 15.50 34.23 -6.07
N GLY A 284 16.83 34.26 -5.91
CA GLY A 284 17.52 34.91 -4.81
C GLY A 284 17.64 34.08 -3.51
N GLN A 285 16.94 32.96 -3.39
CA GLN A 285 17.11 32.03 -2.26
C GLN A 285 18.43 31.27 -2.38
N ALA A 286 19.27 31.32 -1.36
CA ALA A 286 20.60 30.71 -1.37
C ALA A 286 20.54 29.21 -1.00
N TYR A 287 21.30 28.38 -1.75
CA TYR A 287 21.56 26.98 -1.49
C TYR A 287 23.03 26.78 -1.21
N THR A 288 23.36 26.32 0.00
CA THR A 288 24.73 26.34 0.52
C THR A 288 25.39 24.96 0.45
N GLY A 289 26.73 24.96 0.58
CA GLY A 289 27.50 23.72 0.68
C GLY A 289 27.14 22.88 1.90
N GLU A 290 26.67 23.48 3.00
CA GLU A 290 26.16 22.73 4.14
C GLU A 290 24.89 21.95 3.80
N MET A 291 23.95 22.57 3.05
CA MET A 291 22.75 21.88 2.57
C MET A 291 23.12 20.73 1.63
N PHE A 292 24.10 20.95 0.74
CA PHE A 292 24.64 19.90 -0.11
C PHE A 292 25.25 18.75 0.71
N LYS A 293 26.03 19.04 1.73
CA LYS A 293 26.66 18.03 2.61
C LYS A 293 25.59 17.14 3.29
N ARG A 294 24.50 17.74 3.76
CA ARG A 294 23.37 16.97 4.34
C ARG A 294 22.71 16.07 3.29
N PHE A 295 22.50 16.58 2.09
CA PHE A 295 21.97 15.80 0.97
C PHE A 295 22.90 14.64 0.60
N ALA A 296 24.20 14.92 0.42
CA ALA A 296 25.21 13.94 0.03
C ALA A 296 25.36 12.79 1.03
N ALA A 297 25.21 13.07 2.34
CA ALA A 297 25.26 12.07 3.40
C ALA A 297 24.21 10.97 3.26
N SER A 298 23.03 11.30 2.70
CA SER A 298 21.93 10.35 2.47
C SER A 298 21.92 9.76 1.06
N HIS A 299 22.81 10.21 0.15
CA HIS A 299 22.87 9.79 -1.25
C HIS A 299 24.31 9.42 -1.64
N PRO A 300 24.85 8.25 -1.19
CA PRO A 300 26.22 7.83 -1.46
C PRO A 300 26.43 7.52 -2.94
N GLN A 301 27.02 8.47 -3.68
CA GLN A 301 27.33 8.39 -5.10
C GLN A 301 28.60 9.22 -5.41
N ALA A 302 29.06 9.20 -6.68
CA ALA A 302 30.12 10.10 -7.12
C ALA A 302 29.70 11.58 -6.95
N VAL A 303 30.60 12.43 -6.47
CA VAL A 303 30.34 13.86 -6.12
C VAL A 303 29.60 14.61 -7.22
N LYS A 304 29.99 14.41 -8.49
CA LYS A 304 29.30 15.04 -9.64
C LYS A 304 27.83 14.64 -9.73
N ARG A 305 27.50 13.36 -9.47
CA ARG A 305 26.10 12.88 -9.47
C ARG A 305 25.33 13.42 -8.26
N GLN A 306 25.99 13.46 -7.10
CA GLN A 306 25.38 14.06 -5.89
C GLN A 306 25.06 15.54 -6.13
N LEU A 307 25.97 16.30 -6.74
CA LEU A 307 25.78 17.72 -7.02
C LEU A 307 24.61 17.95 -8.00
N ASN A 308 24.56 17.19 -9.10
CA ASN A 308 23.46 17.27 -10.05
C ASN A 308 22.12 16.87 -9.39
N GLY A 309 22.11 15.83 -8.58
CA GLY A 309 20.93 15.40 -7.81
C GLY A 309 20.47 16.46 -6.81
N PHE A 310 21.40 17.14 -6.15
CA PHE A 310 21.08 18.24 -5.24
C PHE A 310 20.48 19.45 -5.95
N ILE A 311 21.02 19.85 -7.09
CA ILE A 311 20.47 20.94 -7.92
C ILE A 311 19.05 20.58 -8.39
N ALA A 312 18.88 19.36 -8.94
CA ALA A 312 17.59 18.88 -9.39
C ALA A 312 16.55 18.86 -8.26
N LYS A 313 16.91 18.28 -7.12
CA LYS A 313 16.03 18.25 -5.94
C LYS A 313 15.66 19.65 -5.48
N SER A 314 16.63 20.58 -5.41
CA SER A 314 16.36 21.94 -4.95
C SER A 314 15.38 22.69 -5.86
N LEU A 315 15.51 22.54 -7.18
CA LEU A 315 14.58 23.14 -8.14
C LEU A 315 13.18 22.52 -8.05
N LEU A 316 13.10 21.20 -7.91
CA LEU A 316 11.82 20.50 -7.77
C LEU A 316 11.14 20.81 -6.44
N ASP A 317 11.88 20.93 -5.35
CA ASP A 317 11.34 21.36 -4.06
C ASP A 317 10.83 22.81 -4.11
N TYR A 318 11.57 23.68 -4.82
CA TYR A 318 11.17 25.06 -5.05
C TYR A 318 9.88 25.14 -5.87
N GLU A 319 9.80 24.42 -6.99
CA GLU A 319 8.59 24.30 -7.80
C GLU A 319 7.41 23.77 -6.99
N SER A 320 7.64 22.71 -6.18
CA SER A 320 6.60 22.13 -5.32
C SER A 320 5.96 23.14 -4.37
N GLN A 321 6.76 24.09 -3.84
CA GLN A 321 6.25 25.12 -2.95
C GLN A 321 5.45 26.21 -3.71
N HIS A 322 5.71 26.38 -5.01
CA HIS A 322 5.09 27.40 -5.83
C HIS A 322 3.91 26.88 -6.68
N MET A 323 3.78 25.57 -6.84
CA MET A 323 2.74 24.93 -7.65
C MET A 323 1.31 25.31 -7.25
N GLU A 324 1.03 25.45 -5.96
CA GLU A 324 -0.32 25.82 -5.50
C GLU A 324 -0.74 27.23 -5.95
N ARG A 325 0.24 28.10 -6.31
CA ARG A 325 -0.05 29.41 -6.91
C ARG A 325 -0.35 29.29 -8.41
N LYS A 326 0.33 28.38 -9.12
CA LYS A 326 0.13 28.12 -10.55
C LYS A 326 -1.13 27.30 -10.81
N HIS A 327 -1.44 26.38 -9.90
CA HIS A 327 -2.51 25.40 -9.97
C HIS A 327 -3.35 25.40 -8.71
N PRO A 328 -4.29 26.36 -8.57
CA PRO A 328 -5.11 26.51 -7.36
C PRO A 328 -5.89 25.23 -6.96
N GLU A 329 -6.24 24.41 -7.95
CA GLU A 329 -6.92 23.12 -7.73
C GLU A 329 -6.08 22.11 -6.96
N LEU A 330 -4.74 22.19 -7.04
CA LEU A 330 -3.83 21.32 -6.29
C LEU A 330 -3.95 21.49 -4.79
N ARG A 331 -4.24 22.69 -4.33
CA ARG A 331 -4.47 22.97 -2.93
C ARG A 331 -5.54 22.04 -2.34
N TYR A 332 -6.67 21.91 -3.04
CA TYR A 332 -7.77 21.04 -2.59
C TYR A 332 -7.42 19.57 -2.71
N THR A 333 -6.68 19.17 -3.75
CA THR A 333 -6.20 17.79 -3.90
C THR A 333 -5.29 17.38 -2.74
N LEU A 334 -4.34 18.24 -2.38
CA LEU A 334 -3.42 18.00 -1.25
C LEU A 334 -4.15 18.01 0.09
N GLN A 335 -5.08 18.95 0.27
CA GLN A 335 -5.91 19.04 1.47
C GLN A 335 -6.78 17.81 1.65
N GLU A 336 -7.49 17.38 0.61
CA GLU A 336 -8.35 16.18 0.65
C GLU A 336 -7.56 14.93 1.00
N TYR A 337 -6.37 14.76 0.42
CA TYR A 337 -5.50 13.64 0.77
C TYR A 337 -5.05 13.68 2.23
N ALA A 338 -4.63 14.86 2.72
CA ALA A 338 -4.24 15.05 4.11
C ALA A 338 -5.39 14.73 5.06
N GLU A 339 -6.57 15.25 4.77
CA GLU A 339 -7.77 15.04 5.57
C GLU A 339 -8.24 13.58 5.57
N LYS A 340 -8.15 12.91 4.42
CA LYS A 340 -8.41 11.47 4.32
C LYS A 340 -7.49 10.67 5.23
N CYS A 341 -6.18 10.91 5.18
CA CYS A 341 -5.20 10.22 6.03
C CYS A 341 -5.48 10.45 7.52
N LEU A 342 -5.82 11.68 7.91
CA LEU A 342 -6.17 12.01 9.29
C LEU A 342 -7.45 11.31 9.74
N ALA A 343 -8.49 11.33 8.90
CA ALA A 343 -9.76 10.68 9.20
C ALA A 343 -9.63 9.16 9.31
N GLU A 344 -8.85 8.53 8.44
CA GLU A 344 -8.57 7.08 8.49
C GLU A 344 -7.81 6.71 9.77
N GLU A 345 -6.75 7.46 10.11
CA GLU A 345 -5.94 7.17 11.30
C GLU A 345 -6.73 7.34 12.59
N ILE A 346 -7.55 8.38 12.72
CA ILE A 346 -8.37 8.58 13.94
C ILE A 346 -9.47 7.51 14.05
N VAL A 347 -10.08 7.10 12.93
CA VAL A 347 -11.02 5.97 12.90
C VAL A 347 -10.32 4.69 13.34
N HIS A 348 -9.12 4.44 12.84
CA HIS A 348 -8.33 3.28 13.27
C HIS A 348 -8.12 3.27 14.78
N GLN A 349 -7.74 4.39 15.39
CA GLN A 349 -7.50 4.48 16.82
C GLN A 349 -8.77 4.42 17.67
N LYS A 350 -9.86 5.06 17.24
CA LYS A 350 -11.10 5.19 18.02
C LYS A 350 -12.08 4.04 17.80
N VAL A 351 -11.99 3.36 16.66
CA VAL A 351 -12.98 2.35 16.24
C VAL A 351 -12.32 0.99 15.98
N ASP A 352 -11.32 0.92 15.09
CA ASP A 352 -10.79 -0.36 14.64
C ASP A 352 -9.97 -1.08 15.72
N LEU A 353 -9.07 -0.38 16.39
CA LEU A 353 -8.28 -0.95 17.48
C LEU A 353 -9.15 -1.41 18.66
N PRO A 354 -10.12 -0.60 19.17
CA PRO A 354 -11.04 -1.08 20.20
C PRO A 354 -11.89 -2.27 19.74
N ALA A 355 -12.39 -2.26 18.51
CA ALA A 355 -13.20 -3.38 17.99
C ALA A 355 -12.46 -4.73 17.99
N VAL A 356 -11.14 -4.71 17.96
CA VAL A 356 -10.31 -5.93 18.00
C VAL A 356 -9.86 -6.26 19.42
N ASN A 357 -9.50 -5.25 20.23
CA ASN A 357 -8.76 -5.43 21.48
C ASN A 357 -9.60 -5.27 22.74
N ASP A 358 -10.76 -4.62 22.66
CA ASP A 358 -11.64 -4.40 23.82
C ASP A 358 -12.46 -5.65 24.15
N ARG A 359 -11.85 -6.57 24.90
CA ARG A 359 -12.50 -7.82 25.33
C ARG A 359 -13.76 -7.60 26.16
N VAL A 360 -13.79 -6.54 26.97
CA VAL A 360 -14.94 -6.22 27.85
C VAL A 360 -16.08 -5.67 27.01
N GLY A 361 -15.78 -4.75 26.10
CA GLY A 361 -16.75 -4.19 25.16
C GLY A 361 -17.36 -5.26 24.26
N LEU A 362 -16.51 -6.13 23.66
CA LEU A 362 -16.96 -7.25 22.82
C LEU A 362 -17.91 -8.20 23.58
N ALA A 363 -17.55 -8.58 24.80
CA ALA A 363 -18.39 -9.46 25.63
C ALA A 363 -19.71 -8.77 26.02
N THR A 364 -19.66 -7.49 26.34
CA THR A 364 -20.83 -6.70 26.71
C THR A 364 -21.75 -6.52 25.51
N TYR A 365 -21.20 -6.14 24.35
CA TYR A 365 -21.95 -6.00 23.11
C TYR A 365 -22.66 -7.30 22.74
N PHE A 366 -21.92 -8.42 22.73
CA PHE A 366 -22.48 -9.75 22.48
C PHE A 366 -23.60 -10.10 23.44
N LYS A 367 -23.46 -9.81 24.73
CA LYS A 367 -24.49 -10.10 25.74
C LYS A 367 -25.82 -9.40 25.42
N PHE A 368 -25.77 -8.13 25.00
CA PHE A 368 -26.97 -7.36 24.67
C PHE A 368 -27.57 -7.73 23.32
N HIS A 369 -26.75 -8.25 22.39
CA HIS A 369 -27.12 -8.61 21.03
C HIS A 369 -27.10 -10.14 20.77
N SER A 370 -27.13 -10.95 21.83
CA SER A 370 -26.99 -12.41 21.71
C SER A 370 -28.07 -13.08 20.84
N SER A 371 -29.26 -12.45 20.72
CA SER A 371 -30.32 -12.91 19.82
C SER A 371 -29.95 -12.85 18.35
N ASP A 372 -29.07 -11.94 17.96
CA ASP A 372 -28.71 -11.68 16.56
C ASP A 372 -27.68 -12.71 16.04
N TYR A 373 -27.06 -13.47 16.95
CA TYR A 373 -26.06 -14.49 16.66
C TYR A 373 -26.60 -15.93 16.71
N ARG A 374 -27.91 -16.11 16.68
CA ARG A 374 -28.51 -17.45 16.65
C ARG A 374 -28.15 -18.16 15.34
N TRP A 375 -27.79 -19.45 15.49
CA TRP A 375 -27.54 -20.29 14.33
C TRP A 375 -28.86 -20.79 13.73
N GLU A 376 -28.92 -20.89 12.43
CA GLU A 376 -30.07 -21.45 11.71
C GLU A 376 -30.35 -22.90 12.15
N HIS A 377 -29.29 -23.67 12.33
CA HIS A 377 -29.35 -25.03 12.85
C HIS A 377 -28.53 -25.19 14.13
N PRO A 378 -29.02 -25.96 15.11
CA PRO A 378 -28.26 -26.21 16.35
C PRO A 378 -26.89 -26.83 16.08
N ARG A 379 -25.86 -26.32 16.73
CA ARG A 379 -24.50 -26.90 16.73
C ARG A 379 -24.24 -27.70 18.00
N TYR A 380 -23.22 -28.54 17.94
CA TYR A 380 -22.77 -29.30 19.09
C TYR A 380 -21.47 -28.73 19.65
N LYS A 381 -21.51 -28.21 20.88
CA LYS A 381 -20.33 -27.76 21.61
C LYS A 381 -19.84 -28.86 22.51
N GLY A 382 -18.57 -29.22 22.39
CA GLY A 382 -17.99 -30.27 23.19
C GLY A 382 -16.70 -30.83 22.64
N VAL A 383 -16.38 -32.06 23.10
CA VAL A 383 -15.19 -32.78 22.68
C VAL A 383 -15.55 -34.12 22.04
N VAL A 384 -14.82 -34.49 21.01
CA VAL A 384 -14.71 -35.84 20.48
C VAL A 384 -13.44 -36.46 21.07
N LEU A 385 -13.59 -37.60 21.70
CA LEU A 385 -12.49 -38.35 22.30
C LEU A 385 -12.32 -39.67 21.58
N HIS A 386 -11.14 -39.89 21.01
CA HIS A 386 -10.73 -41.19 20.49
C HIS A 386 -9.85 -41.87 21.54
N CYS A 387 -10.27 -42.97 22.07
CA CYS A 387 -9.63 -43.65 23.19
C CYS A 387 -9.08 -45.02 22.78
N ALA A 388 -7.94 -45.40 23.34
CA ALA A 388 -7.32 -46.70 23.07
C ALA A 388 -8.20 -47.89 23.50
N ASP A 389 -8.98 -47.72 24.59
CA ASP A 389 -9.86 -48.74 25.10
C ASP A 389 -11.16 -48.19 25.73
N LYS A 390 -12.13 -49.08 25.94
CA LYS A 390 -13.46 -48.74 26.49
C LYS A 390 -13.42 -48.28 27.96
N LYS A 391 -12.44 -48.70 28.75
CA LYS A 391 -12.27 -48.30 30.14
C LYS A 391 -11.83 -46.84 30.20
N THR A 392 -10.84 -46.47 29.39
CA THR A 392 -10.36 -45.11 29.22
C THR A 392 -11.48 -44.16 28.77
N ALA A 393 -12.31 -44.55 27.80
CA ALA A 393 -13.46 -43.76 27.36
C ALA A 393 -14.47 -43.49 28.48
N LYS A 394 -14.77 -44.52 29.30
CA LYS A 394 -15.66 -44.37 30.48
C LYS A 394 -15.07 -43.47 31.56
N GLN A 395 -13.77 -43.58 31.81
CA GLN A 395 -13.08 -42.75 32.81
C GLN A 395 -13.02 -41.27 32.34
N ALA A 396 -12.68 -41.02 31.09
CA ALA A 396 -12.69 -39.68 30.52
C ALA A 396 -14.07 -39.02 30.59
N LYS A 397 -15.14 -39.75 30.21
CA LYS A 397 -16.51 -39.24 30.33
C LYS A 397 -16.90 -38.93 31.78
N LYS A 398 -16.42 -39.71 32.77
CA LYS A 398 -16.69 -39.49 34.21
C LYS A 398 -15.90 -38.26 34.73
N LEU A 399 -14.67 -38.05 34.24
CA LEU A 399 -13.84 -36.92 34.59
C LEU A 399 -14.49 -35.61 34.11
N LEU A 400 -14.88 -35.54 32.84
CA LEU A 400 -15.46 -34.33 32.23
C LEU A 400 -16.78 -33.88 32.89
N LYS A 401 -17.53 -34.77 33.53
CA LYS A 401 -18.71 -34.38 34.31
C LYS A 401 -18.39 -33.57 35.57
N LYS A 402 -17.15 -33.59 36.03
CA LYS A 402 -16.69 -32.94 37.26
C LYS A 402 -15.85 -31.71 37.04
N VAL A 403 -15.51 -31.43 35.80
CA VAL A 403 -14.59 -30.36 35.39
C VAL A 403 -15.34 -29.36 34.53
N PRO A 404 -15.11 -28.03 34.69
CA PRO A 404 -15.64 -26.99 33.79
C PRO A 404 -15.23 -27.23 32.35
N GLU A 405 -16.11 -26.87 31.39
CA GLU A 405 -15.88 -27.08 29.94
C GLU A 405 -14.57 -26.47 29.43
N ASN A 406 -14.17 -25.31 29.94
CA ASN A 406 -12.94 -24.61 29.57
C ASN A 406 -11.65 -25.29 30.03
N GLU A 407 -11.73 -26.25 30.94
CA GLU A 407 -10.59 -27.03 31.48
C GLU A 407 -10.52 -28.44 30.92
N TRP A 408 -11.47 -28.85 30.08
CA TRP A 408 -11.61 -30.23 29.61
C TRP A 408 -10.36 -30.75 28.91
N GLU A 409 -9.82 -30.01 27.98
CA GLU A 409 -8.64 -30.41 27.18
C GLU A 409 -7.40 -30.58 28.07
N ASP A 410 -7.14 -29.61 28.94
CA ASP A 410 -5.99 -29.64 29.85
C ASP A 410 -6.07 -30.80 30.84
N MET A 411 -7.25 -31.03 31.42
CA MET A 411 -7.46 -32.14 32.38
C MET A 411 -7.36 -33.48 31.70
N LEU A 412 -7.88 -33.63 30.49
CA LEU A 412 -7.75 -34.89 29.74
C LEU A 412 -6.28 -35.17 29.38
N ARG A 413 -5.54 -34.18 28.89
CA ARG A 413 -4.12 -34.32 28.57
C ARG A 413 -3.30 -34.69 29.82
N LYS A 414 -3.50 -34.00 30.93
CA LYS A 414 -2.81 -34.25 32.20
C LYS A 414 -3.13 -35.62 32.81
N THR A 415 -4.37 -36.11 32.62
CA THR A 415 -4.81 -37.34 33.24
C THR A 415 -4.47 -38.60 32.43
N PHE A 416 -4.54 -38.50 31.10
CA PHE A 416 -4.47 -39.68 30.23
C PHE A 416 -3.27 -39.69 29.28
N ASN A 417 -2.69 -38.53 28.94
CA ASN A 417 -1.56 -38.46 28.04
C ASN A 417 -0.30 -38.07 28.81
N THR A 418 0.10 -38.90 29.78
CA THR A 418 1.29 -38.68 30.60
C THR A 418 2.50 -39.46 30.07
N SER A 419 3.71 -38.90 30.24
CA SER A 419 5.02 -39.59 30.11
C SER A 419 5.20 -40.41 28.81
N GLY A 420 4.90 -39.84 27.66
CA GLY A 420 5.23 -40.41 26.34
C GLY A 420 4.20 -41.37 25.75
N ALA A 421 3.10 -41.64 26.45
CA ALA A 421 1.99 -42.44 25.89
C ALA A 421 0.75 -41.56 25.65
N GLU A 422 0.36 -41.36 24.41
CA GLU A 422 -0.90 -40.72 24.06
C GLU A 422 -1.99 -41.80 23.95
N ILE A 423 -2.86 -41.92 24.96
CA ILE A 423 -3.95 -42.92 24.99
C ILE A 423 -5.32 -42.32 24.65
N ILE A 424 -5.40 -40.99 24.53
CA ILE A 424 -6.59 -40.26 24.07
C ILE A 424 -6.19 -39.19 23.05
N LYS A 425 -6.87 -39.17 21.87
CA LYS A 425 -6.91 -38.01 20.98
C LYS A 425 -8.14 -37.18 21.27
N ILE A 426 -7.95 -35.84 21.25
CA ILE A 426 -8.97 -34.85 21.63
C ILE A 426 -9.23 -33.94 20.48
N GLU A 427 -10.50 -33.82 20.07
CA GLU A 427 -10.98 -32.79 19.13
C GLU A 427 -12.03 -31.97 19.88
N GLN A 428 -11.72 -30.72 20.22
CA GLN A 428 -12.63 -29.81 20.93
C GLN A 428 -13.12 -28.72 20.00
N GLY A 429 -14.43 -28.39 20.05
CA GLY A 429 -14.98 -27.34 19.19
C GLY A 429 -16.48 -27.17 19.31
N VAL A 430 -16.98 -26.31 18.41
CA VAL A 430 -18.41 -26.08 18.15
C VAL A 430 -18.68 -26.56 16.73
N PHE A 431 -19.34 -27.71 16.61
CA PHE A 431 -19.52 -28.43 15.35
C PHE A 431 -20.93 -28.26 14.79
N ALA A 432 -21.04 -27.80 13.55
CA ALA A 432 -22.25 -27.88 12.76
C ALA A 432 -22.43 -29.30 12.17
N ASP A 433 -23.58 -29.57 11.62
CA ASP A 433 -23.85 -30.77 10.84
C ASP A 433 -22.95 -30.75 9.57
N GLY A 434 -22.14 -31.79 9.39
CA GLY A 434 -21.15 -31.88 8.30
C GLY A 434 -19.71 -31.48 8.68
N ASP A 435 -19.48 -30.81 9.81
CA ASP A 435 -18.14 -30.36 10.21
C ASP A 435 -17.25 -31.52 10.71
N ASN A 436 -17.85 -32.51 11.34
CA ASN A 436 -17.12 -33.61 11.96
C ASN A 436 -17.90 -34.93 11.85
N LYS A 437 -17.38 -35.88 11.07
CA LYS A 437 -18.03 -37.20 10.83
C LYS A 437 -18.39 -37.98 12.11
N TYR A 438 -17.63 -37.80 13.20
CA TYR A 438 -17.89 -38.44 14.46
C TYR A 438 -19.09 -37.82 15.21
N ILE A 439 -19.15 -36.49 15.19
CA ILE A 439 -20.28 -35.72 15.72
C ILE A 439 -21.53 -35.99 14.88
N ASP A 440 -21.42 -36.03 13.57
CA ASP A 440 -22.54 -36.35 12.68
C ASP A 440 -23.16 -37.69 13.05
N LYS A 441 -22.33 -38.73 13.24
CA LYS A 441 -22.82 -40.05 13.62
C LYS A 441 -23.31 -40.13 15.05
N LEU A 442 -22.51 -39.65 16.01
CA LEU A 442 -22.80 -39.88 17.45
C LEU A 442 -23.91 -38.96 17.96
N VAL A 443 -24.01 -37.73 17.43
CA VAL A 443 -24.89 -36.67 17.93
C VAL A 443 -26.04 -36.35 16.99
N PHE A 444 -25.74 -36.14 15.71
CA PHE A 444 -26.76 -35.79 14.69
C PHE A 444 -27.43 -37.00 14.06
N LYS A 445 -26.88 -38.20 14.30
CA LYS A 445 -27.42 -39.49 13.80
C LYS A 445 -27.35 -39.61 12.26
N LYS A 446 -26.37 -39.00 11.64
CA LYS A 446 -26.13 -38.99 10.20
C LYS A 446 -24.79 -39.65 9.88
N GLY A 447 -24.67 -40.19 8.67
CA GLY A 447 -23.41 -40.72 8.17
C GLY A 447 -22.89 -41.95 8.89
N ALA A 448 -21.62 -42.27 8.65
CA ALA A 448 -20.86 -43.33 9.28
C ALA A 448 -19.39 -42.93 9.42
N PHE A 449 -18.64 -43.56 10.29
CA PHE A 449 -17.19 -43.40 10.37
C PHE A 449 -16.52 -44.73 10.71
N ASP A 450 -15.29 -44.90 10.21
CA ASP A 450 -14.44 -46.00 10.64
C ASP A 450 -13.70 -45.63 11.92
N PRO A 451 -13.50 -46.60 12.82
CA PRO A 451 -12.70 -46.37 14.02
C PRO A 451 -11.30 -45.89 13.69
N VAL A 452 -10.78 -44.99 14.51
CA VAL A 452 -9.39 -44.53 14.37
C VAL A 452 -8.44 -45.67 14.71
N VAL A 453 -7.51 -46.01 13.82
CA VAL A 453 -6.48 -47.02 14.09
C VAL A 453 -5.75 -46.67 15.39
N SER A 454 -5.52 -47.54 16.32
CA SER A 454 -4.96 -47.31 17.66
C SER A 454 -5.91 -46.67 18.67
N TYR A 455 -7.06 -46.07 18.26
CA TYR A 455 -8.05 -45.45 19.16
C TYR A 455 -9.49 -45.88 18.77
N PRO A 456 -9.83 -47.15 18.88
CA PRO A 456 -11.07 -47.69 18.32
C PRO A 456 -12.35 -47.24 19.04
N PHE A 457 -12.23 -46.62 20.24
CA PHE A 457 -13.37 -46.16 21.02
C PHE A 457 -13.56 -44.65 20.91
N THR A 458 -14.50 -44.23 20.08
CA THR A 458 -14.84 -42.81 19.90
C THR A 458 -16.10 -42.47 20.69
N ILE A 459 -16.04 -41.40 21.49
CA ILE A 459 -17.19 -40.85 22.22
C ILE A 459 -17.26 -39.33 22.03
N ALA A 460 -18.46 -38.77 22.11
CA ALA A 460 -18.70 -37.35 22.18
C ALA A 460 -19.24 -36.96 23.57
N VAL A 461 -18.71 -35.88 24.14
CA VAL A 461 -19.16 -35.28 25.39
C VAL A 461 -19.36 -33.80 25.22
N GLY A 462 -20.57 -33.31 25.50
CA GLY A 462 -20.95 -31.91 25.28
C GLY A 462 -22.47 -31.76 25.22
N LYS A 463 -22.93 -30.66 24.64
CA LYS A 463 -24.34 -30.28 24.50
C LYS A 463 -24.67 -29.68 23.15
N LYS A 464 -25.94 -29.84 22.74
CA LYS A 464 -26.47 -29.07 21.57
C LYS A 464 -26.83 -27.68 22.03
N GLN A 465 -26.46 -26.69 21.18
CA GLN A 465 -26.74 -25.27 21.41
C GLN A 465 -27.48 -24.69 20.19
N LYS A 466 -28.39 -23.74 20.43
CA LYS A 466 -29.12 -23.01 19.37
C LYS A 466 -28.42 -21.75 18.91
N GLY A 467 -27.40 -21.31 19.63
CA GLY A 467 -26.59 -20.14 19.36
C GLY A 467 -25.34 -20.13 20.22
N PRO A 468 -24.40 -19.22 19.98
CA PRO A 468 -23.19 -19.10 20.80
C PRO A 468 -23.51 -18.65 22.22
N GLU A 469 -22.80 -19.17 23.19
CA GLU A 469 -22.85 -18.75 24.59
C GLU A 469 -21.74 -17.75 24.93
N ASP A 470 -20.71 -17.69 24.10
CA ASP A 470 -19.56 -16.80 24.27
C ASP A 470 -19.25 -16.12 22.92
N TYR A 471 -18.93 -14.82 22.95
CA TYR A 471 -18.63 -14.05 21.74
C TYR A 471 -17.45 -14.63 20.94
N ARG A 472 -16.53 -15.34 21.59
CA ARG A 472 -15.38 -16.00 20.95
C ARG A 472 -15.79 -17.10 19.96
N GLU A 473 -16.98 -17.67 20.11
CA GLU A 473 -17.52 -18.69 19.21
C GLU A 473 -17.96 -18.10 17.85
N VAL A 474 -18.16 -16.77 17.79
CA VAL A 474 -18.57 -15.99 16.61
C VAL A 474 -17.80 -14.68 16.53
N ILE A 475 -16.53 -14.70 16.91
CA ILE A 475 -15.72 -13.51 17.15
C ILE A 475 -15.64 -12.55 15.96
N ASP A 476 -15.52 -13.08 14.75
CA ASP A 476 -15.37 -12.25 13.56
C ASP A 476 -16.66 -11.45 13.26
N GLN A 477 -17.82 -12.09 13.46
CA GLN A 477 -19.11 -11.42 13.30
C GLN A 477 -19.31 -10.37 14.39
N VAL A 478 -19.04 -10.71 15.66
CA VAL A 478 -19.16 -9.77 16.79
C VAL A 478 -18.21 -8.58 16.62
N ARG A 479 -16.97 -8.80 16.19
CA ARG A 479 -16.02 -7.72 15.92
C ARG A 479 -16.52 -6.76 14.83
N LYS A 480 -17.07 -7.31 13.75
CA LYS A 480 -17.63 -6.50 12.66
C LYS A 480 -18.79 -5.63 13.16
N ASP A 481 -19.72 -6.24 13.89
CA ASP A 481 -20.90 -5.54 14.37
C ASP A 481 -20.56 -4.53 15.48
N TYR A 482 -19.66 -4.88 16.38
CA TYR A 482 -19.14 -3.98 17.40
C TYR A 482 -18.36 -2.82 16.83
N ARG A 483 -17.57 -3.04 15.77
CA ARG A 483 -16.93 -1.97 15.00
C ARG A 483 -17.95 -0.98 14.43
N ASN A 484 -19.01 -1.48 13.82
CA ASN A 484 -20.08 -0.64 13.27
C ASN A 484 -20.79 0.16 14.39
N TYR A 485 -21.05 -0.48 15.52
CA TYR A 485 -21.61 0.18 16.70
C TYR A 485 -20.71 1.31 17.22
N LEU A 486 -19.41 1.04 17.40
CA LEU A 486 -18.44 2.03 17.85
C LEU A 486 -18.36 3.21 16.88
N ASN A 487 -18.31 2.95 15.57
CA ASN A 487 -18.28 4.00 14.56
C ASN A 487 -19.53 4.88 14.62
N ALA A 488 -20.71 4.27 14.63
CA ALA A 488 -21.98 5.01 14.69
C ALA A 488 -22.16 5.80 16.00
N TYR A 489 -21.69 5.23 17.10
CA TYR A 489 -21.70 5.91 18.40
C TYR A 489 -20.78 7.13 18.38
N TRP A 490 -19.53 6.96 17.94
CA TRP A 490 -18.55 8.03 17.88
C TRP A 490 -18.92 9.13 16.88
N GLU A 491 -19.45 8.76 15.71
CA GLU A 491 -19.97 9.73 14.73
C GLU A 491 -21.08 10.61 15.31
N ARG A 492 -21.96 10.04 16.12
CA ARG A 492 -23.00 10.78 16.83
C ARG A 492 -22.40 11.74 17.85
N GLU A 493 -21.46 11.27 18.68
CA GLU A 493 -20.76 12.15 19.63
C GLU A 493 -20.08 13.32 18.93
N LEU A 494 -19.39 13.09 17.82
CA LEU A 494 -18.75 14.15 17.04
C LEU A 494 -19.79 15.14 16.50
N ARG A 495 -20.94 14.65 16.05
CA ARG A 495 -22.01 15.50 15.49
C ARG A 495 -22.70 16.32 16.56
N GLU A 496 -22.93 15.76 17.73
CA GLU A 496 -23.57 16.44 18.88
C GLU A 496 -22.63 17.47 19.53
N SER A 497 -21.35 17.20 19.60
CA SER A 497 -20.35 18.13 20.16
C SER A 497 -19.87 19.18 19.17
N GLY A 498 -19.98 18.92 17.87
CA GLY A 498 -19.53 19.80 16.79
C GLY A 498 -20.47 20.99 16.57
N LYS A 499 -19.88 22.19 16.50
CA LYS A 499 -20.62 23.41 16.12
C LYS A 499 -20.62 23.52 14.60
N VAL A 500 -21.78 23.31 13.99
CA VAL A 500 -21.94 23.32 12.53
C VAL A 500 -23.00 24.33 12.13
N GLU A 501 -22.60 25.29 11.32
CA GLU A 501 -23.48 26.31 10.72
C GLU A 501 -23.42 26.14 9.19
N ILE A 502 -24.58 26.00 8.54
CA ILE A 502 -24.67 25.81 7.09
C ILE A 502 -25.37 27.03 6.47
N ASN A 503 -24.70 27.67 5.51
CA ASN A 503 -25.31 28.71 4.71
C ASN A 503 -26.14 28.06 3.59
N GLN A 504 -27.44 27.91 3.81
CA GLN A 504 -28.34 27.25 2.89
C GLN A 504 -28.45 27.96 1.54
N GLU A 505 -28.29 29.28 1.49
CA GLU A 505 -28.36 30.04 0.23
C GLU A 505 -27.13 29.79 -0.63
N VAL A 506 -25.94 29.73 -0.02
CA VAL A 506 -24.70 29.37 -0.74
C VAL A 506 -24.75 27.90 -1.15
N LEU A 507 -25.21 27.01 -0.29
CA LEU A 507 -25.31 25.58 -0.61
C LEU A 507 -26.21 25.30 -1.82
N LYS A 508 -27.32 26.02 -1.97
CA LYS A 508 -28.22 25.92 -3.15
C LYS A 508 -27.52 26.32 -4.47
N THR A 509 -26.48 27.16 -4.41
CA THR A 509 -25.75 27.59 -5.61
C THR A 509 -24.71 26.58 -6.08
N VAL A 510 -24.46 25.51 -5.30
CA VAL A 510 -23.58 24.42 -5.69
C VAL A 510 -24.26 23.61 -6.78
N ASN A 511 -23.72 23.65 -7.99
CA ASN A 511 -24.34 23.05 -9.17
C ASN A 511 -24.09 21.53 -9.23
N ASN A 512 -25.15 20.79 -9.53
CA ASN A 512 -25.11 19.36 -9.89
C ASN A 512 -24.45 19.09 -11.26
N ASN A 513 -24.03 20.12 -11.97
CA ASN A 513 -23.57 20.03 -13.35
C ASN A 513 -22.10 19.57 -13.43
N GLY A 514 -21.89 18.27 -13.27
CA GLY A 514 -20.78 17.58 -13.92
C GLY A 514 -21.25 17.19 -15.31
N SER A 515 -21.26 18.13 -16.25
CA SER A 515 -21.21 17.92 -17.71
C SER A 515 -21.66 19.19 -18.43
N ASN A 516 -20.72 19.91 -18.97
CA ASN A 516 -20.79 20.50 -20.29
C ASN A 516 -19.45 20.22 -20.96
#